data_7ed14f8562054a4eaa5af1263c60b5c2
#
_entry.id   7ed14f8562054a4eaa5af1263c60b5c2
#
_cell.length_a   1.000
_cell.length_b   1.000
_cell.length_c   1.000
_cell.angle_alpha   90.00
_cell.angle_beta   90.00
_cell.angle_gamma   90.00
#
_symmetry.space_group_name_H-M   'P 1'
#
loop_
_entity.id
_entity.type
_entity.pdbx_description
1 polymer ?
#
loop_
_entity_poly.entity_id
_entity_poly.type
_entity_poly.pdbx_seq_one_letter_code
_entity_poly.pdbx_strand_id
1 'polypeptide(L)'
;MKDNRAVGTSAARLQALVVEDDAAIREILALHLGLAGFEIEGIGDGRQALDRVRQQRFDLLLLDVMLPGLDGVSLCRAARKDGPNVDTPILMLTARDSESDTVVGLESGADDYLTKPFGIRELQARISALMRRHQRAAGAVHGSATRLTRGTGAGQISIDVERREVMVRGEPVELTKQEFDVLYQLASRPGVVFPRAALLQKVWSDDTYVTERTVDTIVSRVRKKIEQDPHDPELILTAWGVGYKFADIG
;
A
#
# COMPACT_ATOMS: atom_id res chain seq x y z
N MET A 1 -9.94 -47.90 24.18
CA MET A 1 -9.32 -47.45 22.93
C MET A 1 -9.98 -46.13 22.53
N LYS A 2 -9.34 -45.02 22.80
CA LYS A 2 -9.82 -43.67 22.43
C LYS A 2 -8.93 -43.17 21.30
N ASP A 3 -9.47 -43.11 20.09
CA ASP A 3 -8.83 -42.51 18.91
C ASP A 3 -8.73 -41.01 19.11
N ASN A 4 -7.52 -40.55 19.32
CA ASN A 4 -7.18 -39.13 19.38
C ASN A 4 -6.71 -38.70 17.98
N ARG A 5 -7.65 -38.35 17.09
CA ARG A 5 -7.34 -37.69 15.83
C ARG A 5 -7.08 -36.24 16.13
N ALA A 6 -5.81 -35.90 16.28
CA ALA A 6 -5.35 -34.51 16.21
C ALA A 6 -5.61 -33.97 14.78
N VAL A 7 -6.62 -33.13 14.64
CA VAL A 7 -6.86 -32.33 13.45
C VAL A 7 -5.80 -31.24 13.46
N GLY A 8 -4.70 -31.48 12.75
CA GLY A 8 -3.71 -30.43 12.45
C GLY A 8 -4.36 -29.40 11.54
N THR A 9 -4.68 -28.23 12.07
CA THR A 9 -4.98 -27.03 11.27
C THR A 9 -3.71 -26.68 10.51
N SER A 10 -3.65 -27.07 9.24
CA SER A 10 -2.65 -26.57 8.29
C SER A 10 -2.87 -25.06 8.18
N ALA A 11 -2.00 -24.26 8.78
CA ALA A 11 -1.99 -22.84 8.55
C ALA A 11 -1.86 -22.62 7.02
N ALA A 12 -2.84 -21.97 6.41
CA ALA A 12 -2.80 -21.66 4.98
C ALA A 12 -1.52 -20.89 4.68
N ARG A 13 -0.73 -21.37 3.72
CA ARG A 13 0.48 -20.69 3.29
C ARG A 13 0.11 -19.37 2.61
N LEU A 14 0.88 -18.34 2.86
CA LEU A 14 0.70 -17.03 2.19
C LEU A 14 0.95 -17.20 0.70
N GLN A 15 0.09 -16.61 -0.13
CA GLN A 15 0.16 -16.68 -1.59
C GLN A 15 0.86 -15.43 -2.14
N ALA A 16 1.90 -15.61 -2.96
CA ALA A 16 2.57 -14.50 -3.63
C ALA A 16 2.55 -14.69 -5.15
N LEU A 17 2.26 -13.60 -5.87
CA LEU A 17 2.42 -13.53 -7.32
C LEU A 17 3.70 -12.75 -7.65
N VAL A 18 4.58 -13.36 -8.43
CA VAL A 18 5.80 -12.75 -8.96
C VAL A 18 5.65 -12.57 -10.46
N VAL A 19 5.62 -11.33 -10.91
CA VAL A 19 5.52 -10.98 -12.34
C VAL A 19 6.84 -10.35 -12.78
N GLU A 20 7.60 -11.11 -13.53
CA GLU A 20 8.97 -10.79 -13.95
C GLU A 20 9.25 -11.58 -15.25
N ASP A 21 9.67 -10.92 -16.31
CA ASP A 21 9.90 -11.57 -17.60
C ASP A 21 11.22 -12.37 -17.64
N ASP A 22 12.25 -11.90 -16.93
CA ASP A 22 13.49 -12.66 -16.77
C ASP A 22 13.28 -13.90 -15.89
N ALA A 23 13.41 -15.08 -16.52
CA ALA A 23 13.21 -16.36 -15.82
C ALA A 23 14.18 -16.57 -14.67
N ALA A 24 15.44 -16.13 -14.80
CA ALA A 24 16.46 -16.30 -13.76
C ALA A 24 16.16 -15.43 -12.54
N ILE A 25 15.74 -14.16 -12.77
CA ILE A 25 15.31 -13.26 -11.67
C ILE A 25 14.06 -13.82 -11.01
N ARG A 26 13.08 -14.28 -11.80
CA ARG A 26 11.83 -14.86 -11.30
C ARG A 26 12.08 -16.09 -10.43
N GLU A 27 13.00 -16.98 -10.81
CA GLU A 27 13.39 -18.15 -10.02
C GLU A 27 14.07 -17.76 -8.70
N ILE A 28 14.97 -16.76 -8.71
CA ILE A 28 15.61 -16.25 -7.51
C ILE A 28 14.58 -15.65 -6.55
N LEU A 29 13.66 -14.86 -7.05
CA LEU A 29 12.57 -14.29 -6.26
C LEU A 29 11.70 -15.39 -5.65
N ALA A 30 11.30 -16.38 -6.46
CA ALA A 30 10.50 -17.51 -6.00
C ALA A 30 11.21 -18.33 -4.91
N LEU A 31 12.51 -18.59 -5.06
CA LEU A 31 13.29 -19.30 -4.05
C LEU A 31 13.27 -18.54 -2.71
N HIS A 32 13.57 -17.25 -2.73
CA HIS A 32 13.68 -16.47 -1.49
C HIS A 32 12.33 -16.21 -0.81
N LEU A 33 11.27 -16.03 -1.58
CA LEU A 33 9.91 -15.95 -1.06
C LEU A 33 9.46 -17.30 -0.49
N GLY A 34 9.80 -18.40 -1.14
CA GLY A 34 9.52 -19.76 -0.63
C GLY A 34 10.17 -20.01 0.71
N LEU A 35 11.43 -19.58 0.89
CA LEU A 35 12.15 -19.64 2.17
C LEU A 35 11.49 -18.73 3.24
N ALA A 36 10.81 -17.66 2.84
CA ALA A 36 10.05 -16.79 3.72
C ALA A 36 8.61 -17.33 4.01
N GLY A 37 8.25 -18.49 3.50
CA GLY A 37 6.99 -19.17 3.81
C GLY A 37 5.85 -18.91 2.83
N PHE A 38 6.12 -18.28 1.68
CA PHE A 38 5.13 -18.08 0.64
C PHE A 38 5.01 -19.28 -0.29
N GLU A 39 3.82 -19.51 -0.79
CA GLU A 39 3.57 -20.29 -2.00
C GLU A 39 3.51 -19.32 -3.19
N ILE A 40 4.31 -19.60 -4.24
CA ILE A 40 4.59 -18.63 -5.28
C ILE A 40 3.99 -19.06 -6.61
N GLU A 41 3.28 -18.15 -7.25
CA GLU A 41 2.95 -18.22 -8.66
C GLU A 41 3.84 -17.23 -9.42
N GLY A 42 4.58 -17.72 -10.43
CA GLY A 42 5.49 -16.92 -11.26
C GLY A 42 4.95 -16.76 -12.67
N ILE A 43 4.84 -15.52 -13.17
CA ILE A 43 4.33 -15.18 -14.50
C ILE A 43 5.32 -14.24 -15.19
N GLY A 44 5.59 -14.47 -16.49
CA GLY A 44 6.50 -13.64 -17.29
C GLY A 44 5.80 -12.62 -18.18
N ASP A 45 4.47 -12.58 -18.21
CA ASP A 45 3.68 -11.73 -19.12
C ASP A 45 2.62 -10.96 -18.34
N GLY A 46 2.58 -9.63 -18.55
CA GLY A 46 1.70 -8.74 -17.80
C GLY A 46 0.20 -8.95 -18.08
N ARG A 47 -0.20 -9.44 -19.25
CA ARG A 47 -1.61 -9.74 -19.58
C ARG A 47 -2.08 -10.98 -18.85
N GLN A 48 -1.27 -12.04 -18.83
CA GLN A 48 -1.56 -13.24 -18.06
C GLN A 48 -1.65 -12.91 -16.56
N ALA A 49 -0.75 -12.06 -16.07
CA ALA A 49 -0.76 -11.61 -14.69
C ALA A 49 -2.04 -10.82 -14.36
N LEU A 50 -2.53 -9.97 -15.27
CA LEU A 50 -3.79 -9.24 -15.09
C LEU A 50 -4.98 -10.18 -14.88
N ASP A 51 -5.08 -11.24 -15.69
CA ASP A 51 -6.15 -12.23 -15.55
C ASP A 51 -6.07 -12.92 -14.19
N ARG A 52 -4.87 -13.26 -13.71
CA ARG A 52 -4.68 -13.88 -12.39
C ARG A 52 -5.03 -12.95 -11.24
N VAL A 53 -4.60 -11.70 -11.30
CA VAL A 53 -4.89 -10.67 -10.28
C VAL A 53 -6.39 -10.41 -10.14
N ARG A 54 -7.16 -10.54 -11.23
CA ARG A 54 -8.63 -10.39 -11.22
C ARG A 54 -9.35 -11.60 -10.64
N GLN A 55 -8.80 -12.79 -10.82
CA GLN A 55 -9.46 -14.06 -10.47
C GLN A 55 -9.12 -14.53 -9.05
N GLN A 56 -7.93 -14.21 -8.53
CA GLN A 56 -7.42 -14.76 -7.29
C GLN A 56 -6.86 -13.65 -6.38
N ARG A 57 -7.10 -13.80 -5.08
CA ARG A 57 -6.46 -12.99 -4.05
C ARG A 57 -5.06 -13.52 -3.76
N PHE A 58 -4.13 -12.61 -3.62
CA PHE A 58 -2.77 -12.87 -3.16
C PHE A 58 -2.51 -12.11 -1.85
N ASP A 59 -1.50 -12.55 -1.10
CA ASP A 59 -1.03 -11.86 0.10
C ASP A 59 0.12 -10.88 -0.21
N LEU A 60 0.75 -11.06 -1.39
CA LEU A 60 1.84 -10.20 -1.87
C LEU A 60 1.91 -10.23 -3.39
N LEU A 61 2.10 -9.06 -4.02
CA LEU A 61 2.41 -8.93 -5.44
C LEU A 61 3.81 -8.33 -5.60
N LEU A 62 4.68 -9.00 -6.37
CA LEU A 62 5.95 -8.47 -6.87
C LEU A 62 5.80 -8.25 -8.37
N LEU A 63 5.92 -7.01 -8.83
CA LEU A 63 5.66 -6.64 -10.21
C LEU A 63 6.88 -5.93 -10.82
N ASP A 64 7.46 -6.47 -11.87
CA ASP A 64 8.41 -5.70 -12.68
C ASP A 64 7.67 -4.57 -13.40
N VAL A 65 8.30 -3.41 -13.46
CA VAL A 65 7.81 -2.27 -14.24
C VAL A 65 7.82 -2.60 -15.73
N MET A 66 8.89 -3.24 -16.20
CA MET A 66 9.12 -3.51 -17.62
C MET A 66 8.67 -4.92 -17.98
N LEU A 67 7.38 -5.11 -18.26
CA LEU A 67 6.81 -6.41 -18.64
C LEU A 67 6.33 -6.40 -20.10
N PRO A 68 6.42 -7.54 -20.80
CA PRO A 68 5.79 -7.70 -22.10
C PRO A 68 4.27 -7.73 -21.97
N GLY A 69 3.59 -7.26 -23.00
CA GLY A 69 2.13 -7.31 -23.12
C GLY A 69 1.40 -6.21 -22.35
N LEU A 70 1.56 -6.12 -21.05
CA LEU A 70 1.04 -5.07 -20.18
C LEU A 70 2.11 -4.69 -19.16
N ASP A 71 2.51 -3.43 -19.11
CA ASP A 71 3.51 -2.95 -18.16
C ASP A 71 3.06 -3.08 -16.69
N GLY A 72 4.04 -3.17 -15.77
CA GLY A 72 3.75 -3.39 -14.36
C GLY A 72 3.03 -2.24 -13.67
N VAL A 73 3.19 -1.00 -14.15
CA VAL A 73 2.48 0.18 -13.63
C VAL A 73 0.99 0.08 -13.94
N SER A 74 0.66 -0.29 -15.18
CA SER A 74 -0.72 -0.53 -15.62
C SER A 74 -1.35 -1.72 -14.90
N LEU A 75 -0.58 -2.80 -14.66
CA LEU A 75 -1.01 -3.95 -13.87
C LEU A 75 -1.29 -3.57 -12.42
N CYS A 76 -0.41 -2.78 -11.80
CA CYS A 76 -0.58 -2.27 -10.44
C CYS A 76 -1.86 -1.42 -10.32
N ARG A 77 -2.07 -0.48 -11.25
CA ARG A 77 -3.31 0.32 -11.29
C ARG A 77 -4.57 -0.55 -11.42
N ALA A 78 -4.51 -1.59 -12.27
CA ALA A 78 -5.63 -2.51 -12.43
C ALA A 78 -5.90 -3.30 -11.13
N ALA A 79 -4.87 -3.77 -10.43
CA ALA A 79 -5.01 -4.44 -9.15
C ALA A 79 -5.63 -3.55 -8.07
N ARG A 80 -5.35 -2.23 -8.11
CA ARG A 80 -5.87 -1.23 -7.17
C ARG A 80 -7.28 -0.75 -7.48
N LYS A 81 -7.74 -0.91 -8.74
CA LYS A 81 -9.01 -0.36 -9.18
C LYS A 81 -10.20 -1.18 -8.68
N ASP A 82 -10.13 -2.49 -8.87
CA ASP A 82 -11.22 -3.40 -8.56
C ASP A 82 -10.71 -4.84 -8.36
N GLY A 83 -11.50 -5.66 -7.66
CA GLY A 83 -11.21 -7.08 -7.48
C GLY A 83 -10.58 -7.45 -6.14
N PRO A 84 -10.07 -8.68 -6.02
CA PRO A 84 -9.64 -9.23 -4.73
C PRO A 84 -8.31 -8.66 -4.21
N ASN A 85 -7.56 -7.91 -5.03
CA ASN A 85 -6.21 -7.44 -4.70
C ASN A 85 -6.10 -5.93 -4.45
N VAL A 86 -7.21 -5.23 -4.23
CA VAL A 86 -7.23 -3.77 -3.98
C VAL A 86 -6.31 -3.40 -2.82
N ASP A 87 -6.30 -4.19 -1.75
CA ASP A 87 -5.49 -3.97 -0.54
C ASP A 87 -4.22 -4.84 -0.45
N THR A 88 -3.98 -5.72 -1.43
CA THR A 88 -2.80 -6.59 -1.41
C THR A 88 -1.52 -5.76 -1.47
N PRO A 89 -0.51 -6.01 -0.59
CA PRO A 89 0.78 -5.33 -0.67
C PRO A 89 1.44 -5.52 -2.03
N ILE A 90 1.89 -4.43 -2.66
CA ILE A 90 2.55 -4.43 -3.97
C ILE A 90 3.95 -3.86 -3.86
N LEU A 91 4.96 -4.67 -4.19
CA LEU A 91 6.35 -4.26 -4.38
C LEU A 91 6.64 -4.17 -5.88
N MET A 92 7.00 -2.99 -6.36
CA MET A 92 7.45 -2.79 -7.73
C MET A 92 8.95 -3.04 -7.87
N LEU A 93 9.34 -3.76 -8.91
CA LEU A 93 10.75 -3.92 -9.30
C LEU A 93 11.03 -2.98 -10.46
N THR A 94 12.06 -2.12 -10.36
CA THR A 94 12.33 -1.08 -11.36
C THR A 94 13.80 -1.05 -11.75
N ALA A 95 14.10 -0.65 -12.99
CA ALA A 95 15.47 -0.38 -13.40
C ALA A 95 15.97 0.97 -12.83
N ARG A 96 17.27 1.14 -12.70
CA ARG A 96 17.93 2.25 -11.99
C ARG A 96 17.85 3.61 -12.71
N ASP A 97 17.36 3.70 -13.94
CA ASP A 97 17.71 4.76 -14.87
C ASP A 97 16.70 5.90 -15.05
N SER A 98 15.64 6.00 -14.24
CA SER A 98 14.80 7.19 -14.36
C SER A 98 14.21 7.65 -13.02
N GLU A 99 14.56 8.88 -12.61
CA GLU A 99 13.80 9.66 -11.62
C GLU A 99 12.32 9.76 -12.01
N SER A 100 12.02 9.72 -13.31
CA SER A 100 10.67 9.68 -13.87
C SER A 100 9.92 8.38 -13.53
N ASP A 101 10.58 7.21 -13.50
CA ASP A 101 9.92 5.95 -13.19
C ASP A 101 9.52 5.86 -11.71
N THR A 102 10.29 6.47 -10.82
CA THR A 102 9.94 6.56 -9.40
C THR A 102 8.69 7.42 -9.18
N VAL A 103 8.53 8.52 -9.93
CA VAL A 103 7.35 9.39 -9.87
C VAL A 103 6.13 8.72 -10.50
N VAL A 104 6.29 8.10 -11.67
CA VAL A 104 5.22 7.35 -12.36
C VAL A 104 4.82 6.11 -11.56
N GLY A 105 5.78 5.45 -10.94
CA GLY A 105 5.54 4.32 -10.07
C GLY A 105 4.74 4.70 -8.82
N LEU A 106 5.08 5.75 -8.11
CA LEU A 106 4.31 6.27 -6.98
C LEU A 106 2.86 6.61 -7.39
N GLU A 107 2.61 7.01 -8.64
CA GLU A 107 1.28 7.22 -9.20
C GLU A 107 0.51 5.92 -9.51
N SER A 108 1.14 4.77 -9.48
CA SER A 108 0.48 3.48 -9.74
C SER A 108 -0.33 2.93 -8.56
N GLY A 109 -0.09 3.39 -7.34
CA GLY A 109 -0.67 2.83 -6.12
C GLY A 109 0.15 1.68 -5.50
N ALA A 110 1.39 1.47 -5.92
CA ALA A 110 2.31 0.54 -5.28
C ALA A 110 2.65 0.97 -3.83
N ASP A 111 2.96 0.00 -2.98
CA ASP A 111 3.29 0.23 -1.56
C ASP A 111 4.78 0.48 -1.34
N ASP A 112 5.64 -0.08 -2.20
CA ASP A 112 7.10 0.10 -2.16
C ASP A 112 7.75 -0.22 -3.50
N TYR A 113 9.02 0.19 -3.65
CA TYR A 113 9.83 0.02 -4.87
C TYR A 113 11.18 -0.58 -4.52
N LEU A 114 11.68 -1.45 -5.40
CA LEU A 114 12.99 -2.06 -5.29
C LEU A 114 13.72 -1.92 -6.63
N THR A 115 14.85 -1.21 -6.62
CA THR A 115 15.63 -0.91 -7.82
C THR A 115 16.57 -2.06 -8.18
N LYS A 116 16.54 -2.50 -9.43
CA LYS A 116 17.48 -3.47 -10.00
C LYS A 116 18.84 -2.79 -10.32
N PRO A 117 19.99 -3.45 -10.02
CA PRO A 117 20.12 -4.72 -9.34
C PRO A 117 19.95 -4.56 -7.83
N PHE A 118 19.22 -5.48 -7.19
CA PHE A 118 18.97 -5.47 -5.77
C PHE A 118 19.67 -6.61 -5.02
N GLY A 119 19.95 -6.37 -3.76
CA GLY A 119 20.46 -7.42 -2.87
C GLY A 119 19.32 -8.23 -2.24
N ILE A 120 19.55 -9.52 -2.02
CA ILE A 120 18.56 -10.41 -1.39
C ILE A 120 18.13 -9.92 0.00
N ARG A 121 19.07 -9.38 0.78
CA ARG A 121 18.78 -8.82 2.12
C ARG A 121 17.83 -7.62 2.03
N GLU A 122 18.01 -6.78 1.03
CA GLU A 122 17.12 -5.63 0.79
C GLU A 122 15.72 -6.09 0.40
N LEU A 123 15.60 -7.02 -0.55
CA LEU A 123 14.33 -7.63 -0.93
C LEU A 123 13.59 -8.18 0.29
N GLN A 124 14.26 -9.00 1.11
CA GLN A 124 13.66 -9.61 2.31
C GLN A 124 13.24 -8.57 3.35
N ALA A 125 14.05 -7.52 3.56
CA ALA A 125 13.72 -6.44 4.47
C ALA A 125 12.46 -5.68 4.03
N ARG A 126 12.34 -5.36 2.74
CA ARG A 126 11.17 -4.67 2.16
C ARG A 126 9.90 -5.52 2.24
N ILE A 127 9.98 -6.79 1.85
CA ILE A 127 8.85 -7.72 1.96
C ILE A 127 8.40 -7.86 3.42
N SER A 128 9.33 -8.03 4.36
CA SER A 128 9.01 -8.13 5.78
C SER A 128 8.35 -6.85 6.31
N ALA A 129 8.80 -5.67 5.87
CA ALA A 129 8.20 -4.39 6.22
C ALA A 129 6.78 -4.26 5.65
N LEU A 130 6.57 -4.62 4.39
CA LEU A 130 5.26 -4.63 3.72
C LEU A 130 4.27 -5.57 4.45
N MET A 131 4.66 -6.81 4.70
CA MET A 131 3.82 -7.80 5.36
C MET A 131 3.47 -7.40 6.80
N ARG A 132 4.43 -6.88 7.56
CA ARG A 132 4.19 -6.39 8.92
C ARG A 132 3.20 -5.22 8.94
N ARG A 133 3.31 -4.28 8.01
CA ARG A 133 2.35 -3.16 7.87
C ARG A 133 0.96 -3.68 7.56
N HIS A 134 0.86 -4.62 6.63
CA HIS A 134 -0.41 -5.24 6.27
C HIS A 134 -1.05 -6.01 7.43
N GLN A 135 -0.26 -6.81 8.16
CA GLN A 135 -0.73 -7.55 9.35
C GLN A 135 -1.15 -6.63 10.50
N ARG A 136 -0.42 -5.53 10.75
CA ARG A 136 -0.81 -4.53 11.76
C ARG A 136 -2.12 -3.84 11.39
N ALA A 137 -2.36 -3.57 10.11
CA ALA A 137 -3.65 -3.06 9.64
C ALA A 137 -4.77 -4.10 9.80
N ALA A 138 -4.49 -5.39 9.56
CA ALA A 138 -5.43 -6.49 9.77
C ALA A 138 -5.58 -6.90 11.25
N GLY A 139 -4.54 -6.74 12.08
CA GLY A 139 -4.50 -7.13 13.50
C GLY A 139 -4.95 -6.04 14.48
N ALA A 140 -5.27 -4.83 14.01
CA ALA A 140 -5.88 -3.76 14.82
C ALA A 140 -7.34 -4.05 15.22
N VAL A 141 -7.83 -5.25 15.02
CA VAL A 141 -9.20 -5.71 15.24
C VAL A 141 -9.43 -6.21 16.67
N HIS A 142 -8.79 -5.65 17.69
CA HIS A 142 -9.25 -5.89 19.08
C HIS A 142 -8.96 -4.68 19.96
N GLY A 143 -9.97 -3.81 20.04
CA GLY A 143 -10.02 -2.82 21.11
C GLY A 143 -10.63 -1.47 20.74
N SER A 144 -11.92 -1.34 20.94
CA SER A 144 -12.68 -0.07 21.10
C SER A 144 -12.99 0.72 19.83
N ALA A 145 -14.28 0.85 19.55
CA ALA A 145 -14.95 1.61 18.50
C ALA A 145 -14.16 2.82 17.99
N THR A 146 -13.57 2.70 16.81
CA THR A 146 -12.72 3.78 16.32
C THR A 146 -13.22 4.28 14.98
N ARG A 147 -14.44 4.79 14.99
CA ARG A 147 -14.92 5.65 13.91
C ARG A 147 -14.57 7.09 14.28
N LEU A 148 -13.60 7.66 13.57
CA LEU A 148 -13.27 9.06 13.68
C LEU A 148 -14.20 9.86 12.76
N THR A 149 -15.02 10.74 13.34
CA THR A 149 -15.81 11.69 12.57
C THR A 149 -15.23 13.09 12.81
N ARG A 150 -15.02 13.84 11.74
CA ARG A 150 -14.53 15.22 11.77
C ARG A 150 -15.40 16.11 10.89
N GLY A 151 -15.64 17.32 11.37
CA GLY A 151 -16.49 18.28 10.68
C GLY A 151 -17.97 17.94 10.73
N THR A 152 -18.78 18.87 10.25
CA THR A 152 -20.25 18.74 10.16
C THR A 152 -20.73 19.16 8.76
N GLY A 153 -21.86 18.60 8.31
CA GLY A 153 -22.46 18.98 7.04
C GLY A 153 -21.57 18.68 5.82
N ALA A 154 -21.41 19.66 4.94
CA ALA A 154 -20.67 19.51 3.67
C ALA A 154 -19.17 19.26 3.82
N GLY A 155 -18.59 19.48 5.00
CA GLY A 155 -17.18 19.21 5.31
C GLY A 155 -16.96 17.94 6.12
N GLN A 156 -18.00 17.11 6.34
CA GLN A 156 -17.88 15.93 7.18
C GLN A 156 -17.06 14.83 6.52
N ILE A 157 -16.07 14.34 7.25
CA ILE A 157 -15.33 13.12 6.95
C ILE A 157 -15.48 12.12 8.10
N SER A 158 -15.68 10.86 7.74
CA SER A 158 -15.76 9.75 8.69
C SER A 158 -14.79 8.67 8.27
N ILE A 159 -13.93 8.26 9.19
CA ILE A 159 -12.88 7.26 8.99
C ILE A 159 -13.19 6.09 9.91
N ASP A 160 -13.53 4.95 9.34
CA ASP A 160 -13.65 3.68 10.05
C ASP A 160 -12.28 2.99 10.01
N VAL A 161 -11.60 2.96 11.14
CA VAL A 161 -10.23 2.45 11.21
C VAL A 161 -10.20 0.93 11.07
N GLU A 162 -11.22 0.25 11.58
CA GLU A 162 -11.30 -1.22 11.53
C GLU A 162 -11.58 -1.71 10.11
N ARG A 163 -12.50 -1.05 9.41
CA ARG A 163 -12.86 -1.41 8.03
C ARG A 163 -11.98 -0.74 6.98
N ARG A 164 -11.15 0.23 7.41
CA ARG A 164 -10.37 1.10 6.52
C ARG A 164 -11.25 1.82 5.50
N GLU A 165 -12.46 2.11 5.89
CA GLU A 165 -13.42 2.84 5.06
C GLU A 165 -13.39 4.33 5.38
N VAL A 166 -13.45 5.13 4.34
CA VAL A 166 -13.54 6.59 4.44
C VAL A 166 -14.80 7.05 3.72
N MET A 167 -15.58 7.85 4.43
CA MET A 167 -16.74 8.53 3.87
C MET A 167 -16.48 10.04 3.90
N VAL A 168 -16.67 10.71 2.79
CA VAL A 168 -16.57 12.16 2.68
C VAL A 168 -17.89 12.70 2.17
N ARG A 169 -18.52 13.60 2.92
CA ARG A 169 -19.86 14.16 2.56
C ARG A 169 -20.94 13.08 2.37
N GLY A 170 -20.80 11.94 3.07
CA GLY A 170 -21.72 10.82 2.94
C GLY A 170 -21.42 9.84 1.81
N GLU A 171 -20.41 10.13 0.96
CA GLU A 171 -20.00 9.26 -0.13
C GLU A 171 -18.75 8.46 0.23
N PRO A 172 -18.66 7.17 -0.16
CA PRO A 172 -17.47 6.35 0.07
C PRO A 172 -16.31 6.80 -0.81
N VAL A 173 -15.11 6.86 -0.22
CA VAL A 173 -13.87 7.23 -0.91
C VAL A 173 -12.88 6.09 -0.81
N GLU A 174 -12.49 5.55 -1.96
CA GLU A 174 -11.47 4.51 -2.03
C GLU A 174 -10.06 5.08 -1.89
N LEU A 175 -9.36 4.67 -0.84
CA LEU A 175 -7.98 5.03 -0.57
C LEU A 175 -7.09 3.80 -0.63
N THR A 176 -5.89 3.95 -1.20
CA THR A 176 -4.84 2.94 -1.02
C THR A 176 -4.41 2.90 0.44
N LYS A 177 -3.70 1.85 0.84
CA LYS A 177 -3.21 1.70 2.21
C LYS A 177 -2.42 2.91 2.70
N GLN A 178 -1.48 3.41 1.90
CA GLN A 178 -0.63 4.56 2.27
C GLN A 178 -1.43 5.85 2.35
N GLU A 179 -2.37 6.07 1.43
CA GLU A 179 -3.28 7.21 1.46
C GLU A 179 -4.14 7.21 2.73
N PHE A 180 -4.69 6.03 3.08
CA PHE A 180 -5.45 5.86 4.31
C PHE A 180 -4.59 6.12 5.55
N ASP A 181 -3.38 5.54 5.61
CA ASP A 181 -2.50 5.68 6.78
C ASP A 181 -2.05 7.12 6.99
N VAL A 182 -1.74 7.87 5.92
CA VAL A 182 -1.44 9.32 5.99
C VAL A 182 -2.66 10.10 6.45
N LEU A 183 -3.82 9.86 5.85
CA LEU A 183 -5.06 10.54 6.24
C LEU A 183 -5.40 10.27 7.71
N TYR A 184 -5.33 9.03 8.14
CA TYR A 184 -5.60 8.64 9.54
C TYR A 184 -4.64 9.30 10.52
N GLN A 185 -3.32 9.33 10.23
CA GLN A 185 -2.34 10.00 11.08
C GLN A 185 -2.66 11.49 11.25
N LEU A 186 -3.04 12.16 10.19
CA LEU A 186 -3.41 13.58 10.23
C LEU A 186 -4.74 13.80 10.98
N ALA A 187 -5.78 13.05 10.61
CA ALA A 187 -7.13 13.20 11.16
C ALA A 187 -7.24 12.74 12.63
N SER A 188 -6.35 11.87 13.11
CA SER A 188 -6.32 11.44 14.50
C SER A 188 -5.96 12.57 15.48
N ARG A 189 -5.28 13.63 15.02
CA ARG A 189 -4.89 14.81 15.80
C ARG A 189 -5.12 16.10 15.02
N PRO A 190 -6.38 16.56 14.89
CA PRO A 190 -6.71 17.81 14.21
C PRO A 190 -5.92 18.99 14.78
N GLY A 191 -5.56 19.94 13.93
CA GLY A 191 -4.79 21.13 14.28
C GLY A 191 -3.29 20.89 14.52
N VAL A 192 -2.87 19.65 14.79
CA VAL A 192 -1.45 19.33 15.03
C VAL A 192 -0.69 19.23 13.72
N VAL A 193 0.41 19.98 13.61
CA VAL A 193 1.31 19.91 12.44
C VAL A 193 2.22 18.69 12.56
N PHE A 194 2.21 17.86 11.54
CA PHE A 194 3.15 16.75 11.39
C PHE A 194 4.25 17.13 10.40
N PRO A 195 5.52 17.20 10.84
CA PRO A 195 6.64 17.33 9.92
C PRO A 195 6.67 16.18 8.91
N ARG A 196 7.15 16.44 7.68
CA ARG A 196 7.27 15.41 6.64
C ARG A 196 8.03 14.19 7.11
N ALA A 197 9.18 14.41 7.75
CA ALA A 197 9.98 13.32 8.35
C ALA A 197 9.19 12.51 9.38
N ALA A 198 8.34 13.14 10.21
CA ALA A 198 7.54 12.44 11.19
C ALA A 198 6.42 11.60 10.54
N LEU A 199 5.77 12.09 9.49
CA LEU A 199 4.80 11.32 8.71
C LEU A 199 5.50 10.15 8.00
N LEU A 200 6.65 10.40 7.40
CA LEU A 200 7.47 9.38 6.79
C LEU A 200 7.78 8.26 7.79
N GLN A 201 8.31 8.60 8.95
CA GLN A 201 8.66 7.63 10.00
C GLN A 201 7.43 6.86 10.51
N LYS A 202 6.27 7.51 10.64
CA LYS A 202 5.05 6.87 11.15
C LYS A 202 4.39 5.93 10.15
N VAL A 203 4.36 6.31 8.88
CA VAL A 203 3.69 5.56 7.81
C VAL A 203 4.66 4.59 7.13
N TRP A 204 5.95 4.92 7.08
CA TRP A 204 7.02 4.11 6.47
C TRP A 204 8.17 3.78 7.44
N SER A 205 7.86 3.45 8.69
CA SER A 205 8.75 3.38 9.87
C SER A 205 10.07 2.59 9.71
N ASP A 206 10.22 1.79 8.68
CA ASP A 206 11.40 0.94 8.46
C ASP A 206 12.02 1.13 7.06
N ASP A 207 11.63 2.17 6.32
CA ASP A 207 12.01 2.35 4.93
C ASP A 207 13.11 3.41 4.78
N THR A 208 14.36 2.95 4.71
CA THR A 208 15.54 3.82 4.57
C THR A 208 15.61 4.53 3.22
N TYR A 209 14.76 4.13 2.25
CA TYR A 209 14.82 4.60 0.86
C TYR A 209 13.64 5.48 0.44
N VAL A 210 12.66 5.68 1.32
CA VAL A 210 11.52 6.57 1.06
C VAL A 210 11.87 7.99 1.48
N THR A 211 11.68 8.96 0.59
CA THR A 211 12.02 10.36 0.84
C THR A 211 10.81 11.18 1.28
N GLU A 212 11.02 12.37 1.82
CA GLU A 212 9.94 13.30 2.19
C GLU A 212 9.04 13.68 1.01
N ARG A 213 9.54 13.63 -0.23
CA ARG A 213 8.74 13.83 -1.46
C ARG A 213 7.62 12.81 -1.61
N THR A 214 7.80 11.60 -1.08
CA THR A 214 6.74 10.58 -1.08
C THR A 214 5.53 11.04 -0.27
N VAL A 215 5.76 11.70 0.87
CA VAL A 215 4.68 12.26 1.69
C VAL A 215 3.91 13.32 0.90
N ASP A 216 4.60 14.22 0.19
CA ASP A 216 3.96 15.27 -0.61
C ASP A 216 3.09 14.66 -1.73
N THR A 217 3.58 13.60 -2.38
CA THR A 217 2.86 12.89 -3.43
C THR A 217 1.59 12.23 -2.87
N ILE A 218 1.69 11.52 -1.74
CA ILE A 218 0.54 10.85 -1.12
C ILE A 218 -0.49 11.89 -0.64
N VAL A 219 -0.05 12.98 0.00
CA VAL A 219 -0.95 14.07 0.41
C VAL A 219 -1.68 14.66 -0.80
N SER A 220 -0.98 14.90 -1.91
CA SER A 220 -1.61 15.39 -3.16
C SER A 220 -2.70 14.45 -3.66
N ARG A 221 -2.49 13.13 -3.60
CA ARG A 221 -3.49 12.12 -4.00
C ARG A 221 -4.67 12.08 -3.07
N VAL A 222 -4.42 12.08 -1.77
CA VAL A 222 -5.49 12.10 -0.77
C VAL A 222 -6.36 13.34 -1.00
N ARG A 223 -5.77 14.52 -1.19
CA ARG A 223 -6.50 15.76 -1.49
C ARG A 223 -7.39 15.62 -2.72
N LYS A 224 -6.88 15.05 -3.81
CA LYS A 224 -7.68 14.81 -5.04
C LYS A 224 -8.92 13.96 -4.80
N LYS A 225 -8.92 13.14 -3.76
CA LYS A 225 -10.01 12.22 -3.43
C LYS A 225 -10.98 12.78 -2.38
N ILE A 226 -10.50 13.60 -1.45
CA ILE A 226 -11.32 14.04 -0.30
C ILE A 226 -11.69 15.53 -0.32
N GLU A 227 -10.88 16.39 -0.97
CA GLU A 227 -11.16 17.83 -1.04
C GLU A 227 -12.15 18.15 -2.15
N GLN A 228 -12.87 19.26 -2.03
CA GLN A 228 -13.66 19.81 -3.14
C GLN A 228 -12.77 20.42 -4.21
N ASP A 229 -11.81 21.23 -3.77
CA ASP A 229 -10.72 21.75 -4.60
C ASP A 229 -9.37 21.33 -4.02
N PRO A 230 -8.64 20.41 -4.68
CA PRO A 230 -7.31 19.99 -4.23
C PRO A 230 -6.28 21.13 -4.19
N HIS A 231 -6.52 22.24 -4.91
CA HIS A 231 -5.64 23.43 -4.94
C HIS A 231 -5.95 24.41 -3.81
N ASP A 232 -7.20 24.38 -3.29
CA ASP A 232 -7.62 25.13 -2.11
C ASP A 232 -8.16 24.18 -1.03
N PRO A 233 -7.28 23.38 -0.39
CA PRO A 233 -7.68 22.30 0.50
C PRO A 233 -8.22 22.84 1.84
N GLU A 234 -9.35 22.29 2.25
CA GLU A 234 -10.02 22.61 3.53
C GLU A 234 -9.74 21.58 4.63
N LEU A 235 -9.46 20.31 4.29
CA LEU A 235 -9.28 19.22 5.23
C LEU A 235 -7.81 18.98 5.56
N ILE A 236 -6.95 18.84 4.56
CA ILE A 236 -5.52 18.65 4.77
C ILE A 236 -4.79 19.93 4.41
N LEU A 237 -4.33 20.65 5.41
CA LEU A 237 -3.66 21.94 5.26
C LEU A 237 -2.15 21.80 5.20
N THR A 238 -1.48 22.63 4.40
CA THR A 238 -0.02 22.70 4.34
C THR A 238 0.50 23.66 5.40
N ALA A 239 1.41 23.20 6.25
CA ALA A 239 2.24 24.05 7.10
C ALA A 239 3.56 24.31 6.34
N TRP A 240 3.66 25.46 5.69
CA TRP A 240 4.77 25.81 4.80
C TRP A 240 6.13 25.66 5.47
N GLY A 241 7.05 25.00 4.79
CA GLY A 241 8.40 24.69 5.31
C GLY A 241 8.47 23.59 6.36
N VAL A 242 7.32 23.09 6.89
CA VAL A 242 7.28 22.08 7.96
C VAL A 242 6.66 20.77 7.49
N GLY A 243 5.40 20.78 7.06
CA GLY A 243 4.67 19.56 6.73
C GLY A 243 3.18 19.79 6.56
N TYR A 244 2.36 18.93 7.14
CA TYR A 244 0.92 18.91 6.95
C TYR A 244 0.17 18.78 8.28
N LYS A 245 -1.07 19.25 8.30
CA LYS A 245 -2.02 19.06 9.41
C LYS A 245 -3.42 18.78 8.87
N PHE A 246 -4.23 18.07 9.62
CA PHE A 246 -5.66 18.04 9.41
C PHE A 246 -6.27 19.31 10.00
N ALA A 247 -7.27 19.88 9.34
CA ALA A 247 -7.96 21.07 9.83
C ALA A 247 -8.61 20.77 11.18
N ASP A 248 -8.63 21.78 12.06
CA ASP A 248 -9.31 21.71 13.35
C ASP A 248 -10.79 22.04 13.16
N ILE A 249 -11.48 21.10 12.51
CA ILE A 249 -12.92 21.15 12.28
C ILE A 249 -13.57 20.29 13.38
N GLY A 250 -14.06 20.95 14.41
CA GLY A 250 -14.74 20.34 15.56
C GLY A 250 -16.08 19.72 15.21
#